data_286fd19b664a4926fafbd8a80f29070e
#
_entry.id   286fd19b664a4926fafbd8a80f29070e
#
_cell.length_a   1.000
_cell.length_b   1.000
_cell.length_c   1.000
_cell.angle_alpha   90.00
_cell.angle_beta   90.00
_cell.angle_gamma   90.00
#
_symmetry.space_group_name_H-M   'P 1'
#
loop_
_entity.id
_entity.type
_entity.pdbx_description
1 polymer ?
#
loop_
_entity_poly.entity_id
_entity_poly.type
_entity_poly.pdbx_seq_one_letter_code
_entity_poly.pdbx_strand_id
1 'polypeptide(L)'
;LISTSFGKFSEALLSLVPVSAPDIPVLWVNSGFNTERTILFSEEMKRKYNLNLIEVNPKISFQEFKEKYETFPEYGTKENKDLCQMIKVEPFRDFLSEFRPDFWFTGIRNDETNYRSNLGVSSVFANSILRIAPFIAYSNVAMRRFMFQNDLEIMLDYYDPCRPENKECGLQIIESI
;
A
#
# COMPACT_ATOMS: atom_id res chain seq x y z
N LEU A 1 -10.13 4.64 7.44
CA LEU A 1 -8.92 3.86 7.23
C LEU A 1 -7.99 4.57 6.25
N ILE A 2 -6.69 4.56 6.51
CA ILE A 2 -5.63 4.90 5.54
C ILE A 2 -4.83 3.64 5.28
N SER A 3 -4.41 3.36 4.03
CA SER A 3 -3.44 2.30 3.77
C SER A 3 -2.13 2.88 3.23
N THR A 4 -1.02 2.28 3.65
CA THR A 4 0.32 2.65 3.21
C THR A 4 1.15 1.41 2.88
N SER A 5 2.08 1.53 1.97
CA SER A 5 3.12 0.53 1.70
C SER A 5 4.48 0.97 2.21
N PHE A 6 4.58 2.15 2.82
CA PHE A 6 5.84 2.83 3.12
C PHE A 6 6.79 2.93 1.91
N GLY A 7 6.20 3.00 0.71
CA GLY A 7 6.94 3.18 -0.54
C GLY A 7 7.25 4.64 -0.85
N LYS A 8 7.69 4.88 -2.08
CA LYS A 8 8.37 6.10 -2.56
C LYS A 8 7.77 7.43 -2.12
N PHE A 9 6.45 7.57 -2.11
CA PHE A 9 5.74 8.82 -1.77
C PHE A 9 4.73 8.62 -0.64
N SER A 10 4.89 7.55 0.15
CA SER A 10 3.93 7.21 1.21
C SER A 10 3.79 8.31 2.26
N GLU A 11 4.87 9.02 2.55
CA GLU A 11 4.83 10.12 3.54
C GLU A 11 3.90 11.24 3.13
N ALA A 12 3.70 11.49 1.82
CA ALA A 12 2.73 12.50 1.37
C ALA A 12 1.31 12.20 1.86
N LEU A 13 0.89 10.93 1.83
CA LEU A 13 -0.43 10.54 2.34
C LEU A 13 -0.47 10.61 3.87
N LEU A 14 0.59 10.15 4.53
CA LEU A 14 0.66 10.14 5.99
C LEU A 14 0.70 11.56 6.58
N SER A 15 1.29 12.54 5.87
CA SER A 15 1.32 13.93 6.29
C SER A 15 -0.07 14.60 6.30
N LEU A 16 -1.06 13.98 5.63
CA LEU A 16 -2.45 14.44 5.63
C LEU A 16 -3.24 13.90 6.82
N VAL A 17 -2.67 12.99 7.63
CA VAL A 17 -3.33 12.49 8.84
C VAL A 17 -3.50 13.66 9.79
N PRO A 18 -4.73 14.09 10.10
CA PRO A 18 -4.94 15.25 10.93
C PRO A 18 -4.41 15.01 12.34
N VAL A 19 -3.67 15.96 12.88
CA VAL A 19 -3.25 15.94 14.29
C VAL A 19 -4.46 15.83 15.24
N SER A 20 -5.62 16.32 14.79
CA SER A 20 -6.91 16.24 15.51
C SER A 20 -7.61 14.89 15.41
N ALA A 21 -7.10 13.95 14.62
CA ALA A 21 -7.68 12.62 14.45
C ALA A 21 -6.59 11.52 14.47
N PRO A 22 -5.82 11.42 15.59
CA PRO A 22 -4.71 10.48 15.73
C PRO A 22 -5.17 9.01 15.73
N ASP A 23 -6.45 8.79 16.00
CA ASP A 23 -7.03 7.43 16.07
C ASP A 23 -7.41 6.85 14.70
N ILE A 24 -7.25 7.62 13.61
CA ILE A 24 -7.49 7.08 12.26
C ILE A 24 -6.56 5.88 12.04
N PRO A 25 -7.10 4.66 11.81
CA PRO A 25 -6.27 3.50 11.56
C PRO A 25 -5.46 3.65 10.28
N VAL A 26 -4.17 3.34 10.37
CA VAL A 26 -3.24 3.27 9.23
C VAL A 26 -2.85 1.81 9.03
N LEU A 27 -3.32 1.21 7.95
CA LEU A 27 -3.08 -0.19 7.62
C LEU A 27 -1.81 -0.34 6.78
N TRP A 28 -0.94 -1.24 7.22
CA TRP A 28 0.20 -1.71 6.47
C TRP A 28 0.16 -3.23 6.33
N VAL A 29 0.20 -3.72 5.10
CA VAL A 29 0.43 -5.14 4.82
C VAL A 29 1.93 -5.36 4.73
N ASN A 30 2.52 -5.93 5.78
CA ASN A 30 3.91 -6.34 5.80
C ASN A 30 4.05 -7.72 5.14
N SER A 31 4.38 -7.75 3.86
CA SER A 31 4.46 -8.98 3.07
C SER A 31 5.57 -9.94 3.48
N GLY A 32 6.48 -9.52 4.38
CA GLY A 32 7.68 -10.28 4.75
C GLY A 32 8.86 -10.10 3.78
N PHE A 33 8.69 -9.34 2.70
CA PHE A 33 9.72 -9.08 1.68
C PHE A 33 10.16 -7.61 1.64
N ASN A 34 9.84 -6.85 2.68
CA ASN A 34 10.25 -5.45 2.77
C ASN A 34 11.76 -5.34 3.01
N THR A 35 12.38 -4.30 2.44
CA THR A 35 13.78 -3.98 2.74
C THR A 35 13.93 -3.53 4.20
N GLU A 36 15.13 -3.66 4.76
CA GLU A 36 15.44 -3.13 6.10
C GLU A 36 15.12 -1.63 6.18
N ARG A 37 15.44 -0.87 5.12
CA ARG A 37 15.12 0.56 5.06
C ARG A 37 13.61 0.82 5.13
N THR A 38 12.77 -0.01 4.48
CA THR A 38 11.30 0.11 4.56
C THR A 38 10.80 -0.12 5.99
N ILE A 39 11.36 -1.10 6.69
CA ILE A 39 11.01 -1.38 8.09
C ILE A 39 11.39 -0.18 8.99
N LEU A 40 12.63 0.32 8.86
CA LEU A 40 13.06 1.50 9.62
C LEU A 40 12.21 2.73 9.32
N PHE A 41 11.89 2.96 8.04
CA PHE A 41 11.03 4.07 7.62
C PHE A 41 9.62 3.94 8.20
N SER A 42 9.06 2.75 8.30
CA SER A 42 7.76 2.54 8.94
C SER A 42 7.75 2.99 10.39
N GLU A 43 8.81 2.66 11.15
CA GLU A 43 8.97 3.06 12.55
C GLU A 43 9.23 4.57 12.70
N GLU A 44 9.97 5.18 11.77
CA GLU A 44 10.16 6.63 11.71
C GLU A 44 8.84 7.36 11.50
N MET A 45 8.03 6.92 10.53
CA MET A 45 6.73 7.51 10.22
C MET A 45 5.72 7.31 11.34
N LYS A 46 5.71 6.12 11.95
CA LYS A 46 4.87 5.83 13.13
C LYS A 46 5.14 6.83 14.25
N ARG A 47 6.40 7.11 14.54
CA ARG A 47 6.79 8.09 15.58
C ARG A 47 6.51 9.53 15.14
N LYS A 48 6.89 9.90 13.91
CA LYS A 48 6.77 11.27 13.39
C LYS A 48 5.33 11.76 13.38
N TYR A 49 4.40 10.91 12.98
CA TYR A 49 2.98 11.24 12.82
C TYR A 49 2.09 10.65 13.94
N ASN A 50 2.69 10.00 14.95
CA ASN A 50 1.94 9.30 15.99
C ASN A 50 0.84 8.39 15.43
N LEU A 51 1.20 7.55 14.43
CA LEU A 51 0.23 6.75 13.69
C LEU A 51 -0.39 5.66 14.57
N ASN A 52 -1.72 5.52 14.49
CA ASN A 52 -2.42 4.30 14.91
C ASN A 52 -2.17 3.20 13.85
N LEU A 53 -0.94 2.69 13.83
CA LEU A 53 -0.48 1.72 12.81
C LEU A 53 -0.96 0.32 13.13
N ILE A 54 -1.70 -0.26 12.19
CA ILE A 54 -2.12 -1.66 12.18
C ILE A 54 -1.29 -2.37 11.13
N GLU A 55 -0.45 -3.29 11.59
CA GLU A 55 0.33 -4.16 10.73
C GLU A 55 -0.39 -5.50 10.57
N VAL A 56 -0.61 -5.91 9.33
CA VAL A 56 -1.10 -7.25 8.99
C VAL A 56 -0.05 -8.02 8.23
N ASN A 57 0.11 -9.28 8.63
CA ASN A 57 1.12 -10.17 8.10
C ASN A 57 0.47 -11.28 7.27
N PRO A 58 1.17 -11.86 6.28
CA PRO A 58 0.68 -13.00 5.52
C PRO A 58 0.48 -14.22 6.40
N LYS A 59 -0.40 -15.12 5.96
CA LYS A 59 -0.60 -16.43 6.60
C LYS A 59 0.56 -17.39 6.36
N ILE A 60 1.40 -17.12 5.36
CA ILE A 60 2.62 -17.87 5.07
C ILE A 60 3.82 -17.12 5.64
N SER A 61 4.62 -17.79 6.45
CA SER A 61 5.87 -17.23 6.96
C SER A 61 6.95 -17.19 5.87
N PHE A 62 7.97 -16.36 6.05
CA PHE A 62 9.13 -16.34 5.15
C PHE A 62 9.88 -17.69 5.14
N GLN A 63 9.85 -18.44 6.23
CA GLN A 63 10.44 -19.78 6.31
C GLN A 63 9.68 -20.76 5.42
N GLU A 64 8.36 -20.83 5.54
CA GLU A 64 7.50 -21.67 4.68
C GLU A 64 7.62 -21.30 3.20
N PHE A 65 7.77 -19.99 2.90
CA PHE A 65 8.09 -19.54 1.56
C PHE A 65 9.40 -20.14 1.04
N LYS A 66 10.50 -20.05 1.81
CA LYS A 66 11.80 -20.59 1.41
C LYS A 66 11.80 -22.10 1.22
N GLU A 67 11.00 -22.83 1.97
CA GLU A 67 10.83 -24.28 1.82
C GLU A 67 10.11 -24.66 0.53
N LYS A 68 9.22 -23.79 0.06
CA LYS A 68 8.40 -24.05 -1.13
C LYS A 68 9.00 -23.50 -2.42
N TYR A 69 9.73 -22.38 -2.35
CA TYR A 69 10.28 -21.68 -3.50
C TYR A 69 11.76 -21.37 -3.27
N GLU A 70 12.61 -21.70 -4.23
CA GLU A 70 14.03 -21.33 -4.20
C GLU A 70 14.22 -19.82 -4.39
N THR A 71 13.42 -19.23 -5.29
CA THR A 71 13.41 -17.80 -5.60
C THR A 71 11.97 -17.30 -5.68
N PHE A 72 11.79 -15.98 -5.65
CA PHE A 72 10.47 -15.40 -5.87
C PHE A 72 9.99 -15.72 -7.30
N PRO A 73 8.79 -16.29 -7.49
CA PRO A 73 8.29 -16.68 -8.82
C PRO A 73 8.23 -15.51 -9.79
N GLU A 74 8.53 -15.79 -11.06
CA GLU A 74 8.53 -14.79 -12.13
C GLU A 74 7.16 -14.13 -12.28
N TYR A 75 7.16 -12.80 -12.44
CA TYR A 75 5.94 -12.01 -12.56
C TYR A 75 5.03 -12.50 -13.71
N GLY A 76 3.75 -12.63 -13.38
CA GLY A 76 2.70 -13.05 -14.34
C GLY A 76 2.48 -14.56 -14.42
N THR A 77 3.37 -15.39 -13.84
CA THR A 77 3.13 -16.82 -13.69
C THR A 77 1.98 -17.09 -12.71
N LYS A 78 1.45 -18.30 -12.74
CA LYS A 78 0.42 -18.70 -11.79
C LYS A 78 0.96 -18.69 -10.37
N GLU A 79 2.15 -19.23 -10.17
CA GLU A 79 2.86 -19.31 -8.89
C GLU A 79 3.07 -17.90 -8.29
N ASN A 80 3.45 -16.92 -9.12
CA ASN A 80 3.59 -15.53 -8.71
C ASN A 80 2.25 -14.95 -8.26
N LYS A 81 1.19 -15.16 -9.03
CA LYS A 81 -0.16 -14.67 -8.68
C LYS A 81 -0.66 -15.29 -7.38
N ASP A 82 -0.53 -16.61 -7.24
CA ASP A 82 -0.95 -17.34 -6.04
C ASP A 82 -0.19 -16.86 -4.81
N LEU A 83 1.13 -16.67 -4.93
CA LEU A 83 1.96 -16.15 -3.84
C LEU A 83 1.56 -14.72 -3.47
N CYS A 84 1.39 -13.83 -4.45
CA CYS A 84 0.98 -12.44 -4.19
C CYS A 84 -0.42 -12.34 -3.57
N GLN A 85 -1.33 -13.25 -3.91
CA GLN A 85 -2.60 -13.38 -3.21
C GLN A 85 -2.37 -13.65 -1.72
N MET A 86 -1.57 -14.67 -1.40
CA MET A 86 -1.33 -15.09 -0.01
C MET A 86 -0.59 -14.05 0.83
N ILE A 87 0.43 -13.38 0.26
CA ILE A 87 1.29 -12.48 1.04
C ILE A 87 0.78 -11.04 1.11
N LYS A 88 -0.16 -10.65 0.24
CA LYS A 88 -0.55 -9.25 0.15
C LYS A 88 -2.06 -9.03 0.00
N VAL A 89 -2.71 -9.68 -0.95
CA VAL A 89 -4.11 -9.40 -1.28
C VAL A 89 -5.05 -9.97 -0.22
N GLU A 90 -4.87 -11.23 0.17
CA GLU A 90 -5.71 -11.88 1.19
C GLU A 90 -5.61 -11.20 2.56
N PRO A 91 -4.41 -10.93 3.12
CA PRO A 91 -4.32 -10.22 4.39
C PRO A 91 -5.03 -8.86 4.38
N PHE A 92 -4.93 -8.12 3.28
CA PHE A 92 -5.62 -6.85 3.11
C PHE A 92 -7.14 -7.03 3.03
N ARG A 93 -7.61 -7.96 2.21
CA ARG A 93 -9.04 -8.27 2.05
C ARG A 93 -9.67 -8.75 3.34
N ASP A 94 -9.00 -9.69 4.03
CA ASP A 94 -9.48 -10.26 5.29
C ASP A 94 -9.63 -9.16 6.34
N PHE A 95 -8.63 -8.27 6.44
CA PHE A 95 -8.71 -7.10 7.32
C PHE A 95 -9.90 -6.19 6.96
N LEU A 96 -10.09 -5.85 5.68
CA LEU A 96 -11.21 -5.00 5.26
C LEU A 96 -12.58 -5.64 5.53
N SER A 97 -12.69 -6.96 5.35
CA SER A 97 -13.94 -7.69 5.59
C SER A 97 -14.34 -7.71 7.07
N GLU A 98 -13.36 -7.70 7.96
CA GLU A 98 -13.56 -7.64 9.41
C GLU A 98 -13.79 -6.18 9.89
N PHE A 99 -12.90 -5.28 9.46
CA PHE A 99 -12.89 -3.88 9.91
C PHE A 99 -14.04 -3.06 9.31
N ARG A 100 -14.43 -3.32 8.05
CA ARG A 100 -15.53 -2.68 7.31
C ARG A 100 -15.51 -1.16 7.35
N PRO A 101 -14.45 -0.51 6.85
CA PRO A 101 -14.38 0.94 6.83
C PRO A 101 -15.37 1.54 5.82
N ASP A 102 -16.04 2.65 6.17
CA ASP A 102 -16.83 3.42 5.20
C ASP A 102 -15.94 4.14 4.18
N PHE A 103 -14.76 4.59 4.64
CA PHE A 103 -13.80 5.35 3.84
C PHE A 103 -12.42 4.71 3.87
N TRP A 104 -11.79 4.64 2.69
CA TRP A 104 -10.43 4.16 2.52
C TRP A 104 -9.58 5.18 1.74
N PHE A 105 -8.62 5.79 2.42
CA PHE A 105 -7.64 6.68 1.82
C PHE A 105 -6.44 5.88 1.31
N THR A 106 -6.03 6.15 0.08
CA THR A 106 -4.91 5.48 -0.59
C THR A 106 -4.05 6.46 -1.37
N GLY A 107 -2.74 6.19 -1.45
CA GLY A 107 -1.75 7.02 -2.15
C GLY A 107 -1.59 6.70 -3.63
N ILE A 108 -2.55 6.04 -4.27
CA ILE A 108 -2.46 5.70 -5.71
C ILE A 108 -2.54 6.94 -6.59
N ARG A 109 -1.95 6.81 -7.80
CA ARG A 109 -1.96 7.86 -8.82
C ARG A 109 -2.31 7.29 -10.19
N ASN A 110 -2.93 8.11 -11.03
CA ASN A 110 -3.40 7.71 -12.35
C ASN A 110 -2.26 7.48 -13.37
N ASP A 111 -1.08 8.05 -13.13
CA ASP A 111 0.10 7.87 -13.99
C ASP A 111 0.87 6.55 -13.74
N GLU A 112 0.43 5.73 -12.77
CA GLU A 112 1.16 4.53 -12.38
C GLU A 112 0.78 3.29 -13.21
N THR A 113 -0.50 3.15 -13.61
CA THR A 113 -0.99 2.01 -14.39
C THR A 113 -2.21 2.35 -15.22
N ASN A 114 -2.49 1.58 -16.28
CA ASN A 114 -3.68 1.76 -17.11
C ASN A 114 -5.00 1.58 -16.34
N TYR A 115 -5.02 0.70 -15.33
CA TYR A 115 -6.19 0.56 -14.46
C TYR A 115 -6.46 1.86 -13.69
N ARG A 116 -5.43 2.46 -13.11
CA ARG A 116 -5.54 3.67 -12.28
C ARG A 116 -5.84 4.92 -13.09
N SER A 117 -5.47 4.95 -14.38
CA SER A 117 -5.74 6.09 -15.25
C SER A 117 -7.24 6.40 -15.41
N ASN A 118 -8.11 5.41 -15.16
CA ASN A 118 -9.56 5.54 -15.21
C ASN A 118 -10.20 5.89 -13.85
N LEU A 119 -9.41 6.02 -12.77
CA LEU A 119 -9.93 6.33 -11.46
C LEU A 119 -9.96 7.83 -11.19
N GLY A 120 -11.02 8.27 -10.53
CA GLY A 120 -11.13 9.64 -10.00
C GLY A 120 -10.58 9.76 -8.57
N VAL A 121 -10.69 10.96 -7.99
CA VAL A 121 -10.33 11.24 -6.58
C VAL A 121 -11.13 10.34 -5.64
N SER A 122 -12.37 10.05 -5.98
CA SER A 122 -13.22 9.10 -5.23
C SER A 122 -13.78 8.04 -6.16
N SER A 123 -13.94 6.83 -5.64
CA SER A 123 -14.54 5.69 -6.35
C SER A 123 -15.05 4.66 -5.35
N VAL A 124 -16.09 3.92 -5.73
CA VAL A 124 -16.54 2.77 -4.91
C VAL A 124 -15.57 1.61 -5.11
N PHE A 125 -15.13 1.03 -4.00
CA PHE A 125 -14.25 -0.12 -3.94
C PHE A 125 -14.97 -1.30 -3.27
N ALA A 126 -14.82 -2.49 -3.84
CA ALA A 126 -15.41 -3.73 -3.32
C ALA A 126 -16.91 -3.58 -2.98
N ASN A 127 -17.65 -2.84 -3.79
CA ASN A 127 -19.11 -2.59 -3.71
C ASN A 127 -19.60 -1.82 -2.48
N SER A 128 -18.74 -1.44 -1.54
CA SER A 128 -19.20 -0.83 -0.28
C SER A 128 -18.34 0.29 0.26
N ILE A 129 -17.03 0.27 0.01
CA ILE A 129 -16.07 1.22 0.59
C ILE A 129 -15.89 2.42 -0.33
N LEU A 130 -16.02 3.64 0.17
CA LEU A 130 -15.63 4.83 -0.59
C LEU A 130 -14.12 5.01 -0.55
N ARG A 131 -13.44 4.63 -1.65
CA ARG A 131 -12.01 4.85 -1.83
C ARG A 131 -11.75 6.31 -2.19
N ILE A 132 -10.81 6.94 -1.50
CA ILE A 132 -10.39 8.33 -1.71
C ILE A 132 -8.89 8.33 -2.00
N ALA A 133 -8.50 8.90 -3.14
CA ALA A 133 -7.12 9.00 -3.61
C ALA A 133 -6.73 10.48 -3.80
N PRO A 134 -6.25 11.17 -2.75
CA PRO A 134 -6.00 12.62 -2.79
C PRO A 134 -4.98 13.03 -3.86
N PHE A 135 -4.05 12.14 -4.17
CA PHE A 135 -2.96 12.38 -5.13
C PHE A 135 -3.21 11.76 -6.51
N ILE A 136 -4.43 11.33 -6.82
CA ILE A 136 -4.73 10.59 -8.05
C ILE A 136 -4.24 11.29 -9.32
N ALA A 137 -4.40 12.61 -9.40
CA ALA A 137 -4.00 13.41 -10.56
C ALA A 137 -2.55 13.94 -10.51
N TYR A 138 -1.77 13.56 -9.49
CA TYR A 138 -0.39 14.03 -9.35
C TYR A 138 0.56 13.17 -10.19
N SER A 139 1.26 13.80 -11.14
CA SER A 139 2.39 13.17 -11.84
C SER A 139 3.59 12.96 -10.91
N ASN A 140 4.56 12.13 -11.33
CA ASN A 140 5.83 11.97 -10.60
C ASN A 140 6.52 13.32 -10.31
N VAL A 141 6.47 14.26 -11.25
CA VAL A 141 7.05 15.61 -11.08
C VAL A 141 6.28 16.40 -10.02
N ALA A 142 4.94 16.36 -10.09
CA ALA A 142 4.10 17.04 -9.10
C ALA A 142 4.29 16.46 -7.69
N MET A 143 4.40 15.12 -7.56
CA MET A 143 4.69 14.48 -6.27
C MET A 143 6.05 14.89 -5.71
N ARG A 144 7.12 14.87 -6.53
CA ARG A 144 8.45 15.33 -6.08
C ARG A 144 8.42 16.77 -5.59
N ARG A 145 7.71 17.65 -6.32
CA ARG A 145 7.53 19.06 -5.90
C ARG A 145 6.77 19.15 -4.57
N PHE A 146 5.68 18.39 -4.41
CA PHE A 146 4.91 18.34 -3.17
C PHE A 146 5.77 17.88 -1.99
N MET A 147 6.53 16.79 -2.16
CA MET A 147 7.44 16.27 -1.14
C MET A 147 8.47 17.34 -0.72
N PHE A 148 9.12 17.96 -1.70
CA PHE A 148 10.12 19.00 -1.45
C PHE A 148 9.54 20.24 -0.74
N GLN A 149 8.37 20.72 -1.19
CA GLN A 149 7.72 21.91 -0.62
C GLN A 149 7.23 21.70 0.83
N ASN A 150 6.99 20.47 1.23
CA ASN A 150 6.51 20.12 2.56
C ASN A 150 7.58 19.43 3.43
N ASP A 151 8.84 19.45 3.00
CA ASP A 151 9.97 18.81 3.71
C ASP A 151 9.69 17.34 4.07
N LEU A 152 9.20 16.58 3.08
CA LEU A 152 8.84 15.18 3.21
C LEU A 152 9.90 14.28 2.55
N GLU A 153 10.14 13.11 3.12
CA GLU A 153 11.11 12.16 2.63
C GLU A 153 10.59 11.36 1.44
N ILE A 154 11.43 11.22 0.40
CA ILE A 154 11.19 10.32 -0.73
C ILE A 154 11.91 9.00 -0.46
N MET A 155 11.14 7.95 -0.15
CA MET A 155 11.67 6.60 0.06
C MET A 155 12.16 6.00 -1.25
N LEU A 156 13.48 5.89 -1.42
CA LEU A 156 14.09 5.39 -2.66
C LEU A 156 14.35 3.88 -2.64
N ASP A 157 14.60 3.31 -1.46
CA ASP A 157 14.86 1.88 -1.26
C ASP A 157 13.56 1.14 -0.89
N TYR A 158 12.67 1.03 -1.87
CA TYR A 158 11.39 0.31 -1.74
C TYR A 158 11.33 -0.84 -2.73
N TYR A 159 10.99 -2.01 -2.23
CA TYR A 159 10.80 -3.21 -3.04
C TYR A 159 9.42 -3.83 -2.79
N ASP A 160 8.70 -4.13 -3.87
CA ASP A 160 7.44 -4.88 -3.85
C ASP A 160 7.50 -6.01 -4.88
N PRO A 161 7.71 -7.25 -4.45
CA PRO A 161 7.85 -8.38 -5.36
C PRO A 161 6.58 -8.68 -6.17
N CYS A 162 5.43 -8.22 -5.67
CA CYS A 162 4.14 -8.39 -6.34
C CYS A 162 3.82 -7.30 -7.35
N ARG A 163 4.65 -6.25 -7.41
CA ARG A 163 4.39 -5.09 -8.25
C ARG A 163 5.66 -4.62 -8.96
N PRO A 164 6.07 -5.24 -10.07
CA PRO A 164 7.06 -4.66 -10.95
C PRO A 164 6.58 -3.29 -11.47
N GLU A 165 7.51 -2.47 -11.97
CA GLU A 165 7.18 -1.14 -12.49
C GLU A 165 6.02 -1.19 -13.50
N ASN A 166 5.08 -0.23 -13.37
CA ASN A 166 3.89 -0.06 -14.21
C ASN A 166 2.89 -1.24 -14.20
N LYS A 167 2.92 -2.10 -13.18
CA LYS A 167 1.96 -3.21 -13.01
C LYS A 167 1.15 -3.06 -11.72
N GLU A 168 -0.02 -3.71 -11.68
CA GLU A 168 -0.85 -3.80 -10.49
C GLU A 168 -0.50 -5.04 -9.66
N CYS A 169 -0.56 -4.88 -8.33
CA CYS A 169 -0.36 -5.98 -7.38
C CYS A 169 -1.66 -6.68 -6.94
N GLY A 170 -2.79 -6.30 -7.51
CA GLY A 170 -4.09 -6.87 -7.15
C GLY A 170 -4.87 -6.15 -6.04
N LEU A 171 -4.22 -5.43 -5.12
CA LEU A 171 -4.92 -4.75 -4.01
C LEU A 171 -5.99 -3.75 -4.47
N GLN A 172 -5.78 -3.09 -5.60
CA GLN A 172 -6.68 -2.03 -6.07
C GLN A 172 -7.87 -2.55 -6.88
N ILE A 173 -7.88 -3.84 -7.22
CA ILE A 173 -8.85 -4.48 -8.11
C ILE A 173 -9.68 -5.58 -7.42
N ILE A 174 -9.73 -5.60 -6.08
CA ILE A 174 -10.61 -6.50 -5.34
C ILE A 174 -12.07 -6.13 -5.65
N GLU A 175 -12.85 -7.10 -6.14
CA GLU A 175 -14.24 -6.87 -6.57
C GLU A 175 -15.23 -6.92 -5.41
N SER A 176 -14.95 -7.74 -4.39
CA SER A 176 -15.82 -7.93 -3.22
C SER A 176 -15.03 -8.27 -1.97
N ILE A 177 -15.55 -7.91 -0.84
CA ILE A 177 -15.06 -8.22 0.52
C ILE A 177 -16.18 -8.80 1.38
#